data_bf55354a701aea3d14a798c35017d880
#
_entry.id   bf55354a701aea3d14a798c35017d880
#
_cell.length_a   1.000
_cell.length_b   1.000
_cell.length_c   1.000
_cell.angle_alpha   90.00
_cell.angle_beta   90.00
_cell.angle_gamma   90.00
#
_symmetry.space_group_name_H-M   'P 1'
#
loop_
_entity.id
_entity.type
_entity.pdbx_description
1 polymer ?
#
loop_
_entity_poly.entity_id
_entity_poly.type
_entity_poly.pdbx_seq_one_letter_code
_entity_poly.pdbx_strand_id
1 'polypeptide(L)'
;LIDALILLGHVEGAIVVAKRSLQINPVTSGAIRGADFVVNADALSLIDECRARIAAGESLVLFPECTRTGDDGVIRLRRGAAHIAVRAGCPVIPVTIELSEPLLNKESRWWLAPKVRPKVRVMGHAPIDPAQFLQGGNSVSLAARRLTEHLREFYISELNVRELARRESA
;
A
#
# COMPACT_ATOMS: atom_id res chain seq x y z
N LEU A 1 0.85 -0.28 10.15
CA LEU A 1 1.97 0.58 10.55
C LEU A 1 3.32 -0.15 10.47
N ILE A 2 3.40 -1.39 10.95
CA ILE A 2 4.64 -2.20 10.86
C ILE A 2 5.01 -2.40 9.39
N ASP A 3 4.04 -2.69 8.54
CA ASP A 3 4.21 -2.86 7.09
C ASP A 3 4.85 -1.61 6.45
N ALA A 4 4.41 -0.41 6.88
CA ALA A 4 4.99 0.85 6.42
C ALA A 4 6.45 1.02 6.86
N LEU A 5 6.76 0.70 8.11
CA LEU A 5 8.13 0.80 8.64
C LEU A 5 9.08 -0.21 7.98
N ILE A 6 8.58 -1.41 7.67
CA ILE A 6 9.36 -2.42 6.93
C ILE A 6 9.70 -1.90 5.53
N LEU A 7 8.72 -1.34 4.81
CA LEU A 7 8.97 -0.80 3.46
C LEU A 7 9.90 0.41 3.49
N LEU A 8 9.72 1.33 4.43
CA LEU A 8 10.63 2.47 4.63
C LEU A 8 12.07 2.05 4.89
N GLY A 9 12.29 0.94 5.58
CA GLY A 9 13.64 0.42 5.86
C GLY A 9 14.30 -0.30 4.68
N HIS A 10 13.55 -0.62 3.62
CA HIS A 10 14.05 -1.42 2.50
C HIS A 10 13.99 -0.72 1.14
N VAL A 11 13.19 0.33 1.01
CA VAL A 11 13.05 1.10 -0.24
C VAL A 11 13.72 2.45 -0.06
N GLU A 12 14.81 2.67 -0.79
CA GLU A 12 15.55 3.94 -0.76
C GLU A 12 14.68 5.10 -1.24
N GLY A 13 14.73 6.22 -0.53
CA GLY A 13 13.90 7.39 -0.84
C GLY A 13 12.39 7.14 -0.70
N ALA A 14 12.00 6.15 0.11
CA ALA A 14 10.59 5.83 0.31
C ALA A 14 9.88 6.88 1.18
N ILE A 15 8.71 7.30 0.71
CA ILE A 15 7.78 8.15 1.44
C ILE A 15 6.47 7.41 1.60
N VAL A 16 5.88 7.47 2.77
CA VAL A 16 4.58 6.85 3.04
C VAL A 16 3.49 7.89 3.17
N VAL A 17 2.37 7.67 2.49
CA VAL A 17 1.17 8.47 2.72
C VAL A 17 0.42 7.96 3.94
N ALA A 18 0.35 8.78 4.97
CA ALA A 18 -0.33 8.46 6.22
C ALA A 18 -1.61 9.27 6.43
N LYS A 19 -2.57 8.67 7.12
CA LYS A 19 -3.77 9.39 7.57
C LYS A 19 -3.39 10.40 8.66
N ARG A 20 -3.99 11.59 8.62
CA ARG A 20 -3.81 12.64 9.65
C ARG A 20 -4.03 12.14 11.08
N SER A 21 -4.97 11.21 11.28
CA SER A 21 -5.24 10.60 12.59
C SER A 21 -4.04 9.88 13.21
N LEU A 22 -3.12 9.36 12.40
CA LEU A 22 -1.89 8.72 12.89
C LEU A 22 -0.86 9.73 13.41
N GLN A 23 -0.88 10.96 12.91
CA GLN A 23 -0.02 12.05 13.37
C GLN A 23 -0.38 12.53 14.78
N ILE A 24 -1.68 12.48 15.11
CA ILE A 24 -2.22 12.97 16.38
C ILE A 24 -2.11 11.89 17.48
N ASN A 25 -1.99 10.62 17.10
CA ASN A 25 -1.88 9.51 18.05
C ASN A 25 -0.50 9.53 18.73
N PRO A 26 -0.42 9.62 20.07
CA PRO A 26 0.86 9.73 20.80
C PRO A 26 1.80 8.52 20.58
N VAL A 27 1.23 7.33 20.33
CA VAL A 27 2.01 6.10 20.08
C VAL A 27 2.69 6.12 18.69
N THR A 28 2.04 6.71 17.68
CA THR A 28 2.53 6.69 16.29
C THR A 28 3.16 8.01 15.85
N SER A 29 2.87 9.11 16.54
CA SER A 29 3.32 10.45 16.17
C SER A 29 4.85 10.60 16.15
N GLY A 30 5.56 9.90 17.03
CA GLY A 30 7.03 9.91 17.06
C GLY A 30 7.62 9.28 15.80
N ALA A 31 7.12 8.10 15.40
CA ALA A 31 7.56 7.41 14.19
C ALA A 31 7.22 8.21 12.93
N ILE A 32 6.05 8.85 12.90
CA ILE A 32 5.61 9.65 11.74
C ILE A 32 6.40 10.96 11.60
N ARG A 33 6.79 11.59 12.71
CA ARG A 33 7.65 12.79 12.67
C ARG A 33 9.11 12.49 12.35
N GLY A 34 9.58 11.30 12.73
CA GLY A 34 10.96 10.86 12.47
C GLY A 34 11.17 10.26 11.08
N ALA A 35 10.10 9.89 10.40
CA ALA A 35 10.11 9.37 9.04
C ALA A 35 9.37 10.35 8.12
N ASP A 36 9.77 10.39 6.86
CA ASP A 36 9.22 11.33 5.86
C ASP A 36 7.84 10.84 5.39
N PHE A 37 6.77 11.31 6.06
CA PHE A 37 5.39 10.96 5.75
C PHE A 37 4.67 12.14 5.11
N VAL A 38 4.01 11.89 3.99
CA VAL A 38 3.02 12.82 3.42
C VAL A 38 1.69 12.62 4.16
N VAL A 39 1.16 13.69 4.72
CA VAL A 39 -0.08 13.64 5.49
C VAL A 39 -1.26 14.00 4.62
N ASN A 40 -2.23 13.10 4.54
CA ASN A 40 -3.47 13.33 3.82
C ASN A 40 -4.33 14.39 4.54
N ALA A 41 -4.21 15.66 4.11
CA ALA A 41 -5.01 16.78 4.60
C ALA A 41 -6.27 16.96 3.77
N ASP A 42 -6.12 17.07 2.44
CA ASP A 42 -7.20 17.06 1.47
C ASP A 42 -6.76 16.32 0.19
N ALA A 43 -7.73 15.86 -0.62
CA ALA A 43 -7.44 14.96 -1.72
C ALA A 43 -6.70 15.63 -2.91
N LEU A 44 -6.87 16.93 -3.11
CA LEU A 44 -6.24 17.62 -4.24
C LEU A 44 -4.81 18.00 -3.90
N SER A 45 -4.58 18.64 -2.76
CA SER A 45 -3.25 18.98 -2.28
C SER A 45 -2.36 17.75 -2.11
N LEU A 46 -2.93 16.64 -1.62
CA LEU A 46 -2.22 15.38 -1.53
C LEU A 46 -1.71 14.88 -2.89
N ILE A 47 -2.55 14.94 -3.93
CA ILE A 47 -2.15 14.47 -5.27
C ILE A 47 -1.01 15.33 -5.81
N ASP A 48 -1.09 16.65 -5.65
CA ASP A 48 -0.07 17.56 -6.15
C ASP A 48 1.25 17.44 -5.38
N GLU A 49 1.20 17.25 -4.06
CA GLU A 49 2.37 16.95 -3.24
C GLU A 49 3.02 15.62 -3.64
N CYS A 50 2.24 14.55 -3.78
CA CYS A 50 2.74 13.26 -4.24
C CYS A 50 3.40 13.34 -5.61
N ARG A 51 2.82 14.10 -6.55
CA ARG A 51 3.41 14.32 -7.87
C ARG A 51 4.75 15.06 -7.80
N ALA A 52 4.85 16.09 -6.98
CA ALA A 52 6.08 16.85 -6.80
C ALA A 52 7.20 15.96 -6.23
N ARG A 53 6.88 15.11 -5.24
CA ARG A 53 7.82 14.19 -4.62
C ARG A 53 8.29 13.10 -5.62
N ILE A 54 7.37 12.52 -6.38
CA ILE A 54 7.70 11.55 -7.45
C ILE A 54 8.60 12.21 -8.52
N ALA A 55 8.29 13.45 -8.92
CA ALA A 55 9.12 14.19 -9.87
C ALA A 55 10.53 14.50 -9.34
N ALA A 56 10.69 14.58 -8.03
CA ALA A 56 11.99 14.69 -7.35
C ALA A 56 12.77 13.36 -7.27
N GLY A 57 12.20 12.25 -7.78
CA GLY A 57 12.84 10.94 -7.80
C GLY A 57 12.56 10.07 -6.58
N GLU A 58 11.63 10.47 -5.72
CA GLU A 58 11.28 9.73 -4.52
C GLU A 58 10.28 8.60 -4.81
N SER A 59 10.33 7.54 -4.00
CA SER A 59 9.45 6.37 -4.11
C SER A 59 8.27 6.50 -3.17
N LEU A 60 7.04 6.54 -3.72
CA LEU A 60 5.83 6.71 -2.94
C LEU A 60 5.22 5.36 -2.54
N VAL A 61 5.14 5.10 -1.25
CA VAL A 61 4.49 3.90 -0.69
C VAL A 61 3.05 4.22 -0.30
N LEU A 62 2.12 3.49 -0.90
CA LEU A 62 0.68 3.64 -0.69
C LEU A 62 0.04 2.33 -0.28
N PHE A 63 -0.86 2.40 0.70
CA PHE A 63 -1.71 1.28 1.12
C PHE A 63 -3.13 1.49 0.61
N PRO A 64 -3.47 0.95 -0.58
CA PRO A 64 -4.75 1.26 -1.23
C PRO A 64 -5.96 0.64 -0.51
N GLU A 65 -5.77 -0.35 0.33
CA GLU A 65 -6.85 -0.98 1.11
C GLU A 65 -7.47 -0.04 2.15
N CYS A 66 -6.71 0.96 2.63
CA CYS A 66 -7.10 1.91 3.68
C CYS A 66 -7.56 1.31 5.02
N THR A 67 -7.90 0.05 5.05
CA THR A 67 -8.24 -0.79 6.20
C THR A 67 -7.71 -2.19 5.95
N ARG A 68 -7.46 -2.96 7.00
CA ARG A 68 -7.11 -4.37 6.87
C ARG A 68 -8.25 -5.09 6.14
N THR A 69 -7.92 -6.09 5.32
CA THR A 69 -8.90 -7.01 4.73
C THR A 69 -9.81 -7.51 5.86
N GLY A 70 -11.10 -7.36 5.69
CA GLY A 70 -12.07 -7.81 6.68
C GLY A 70 -12.10 -9.34 6.74
N ASP A 71 -12.79 -9.89 7.75
CA ASP A 71 -12.98 -11.34 7.91
C ASP A 71 -13.72 -11.99 6.73
N ASP A 72 -14.31 -11.16 5.85
CA ASP A 72 -14.97 -11.58 4.61
C ASP A 72 -13.99 -11.92 3.47
N GLY A 73 -12.67 -11.72 3.68
CA GLY A 73 -11.62 -11.97 2.67
C GLY A 73 -11.70 -11.07 1.43
N VAL A 74 -12.60 -10.09 1.41
CA VAL A 74 -12.82 -9.24 0.22
C VAL A 74 -11.81 -8.09 0.17
N ILE A 75 -10.99 -8.08 -0.88
CA ILE A 75 -10.06 -6.98 -1.15
C ILE A 75 -10.84 -5.77 -1.68
N ARG A 76 -10.77 -4.67 -0.91
CA ARG A 76 -11.38 -3.38 -1.27
C ARG A 76 -10.29 -2.33 -1.45
N LEU A 77 -10.03 -1.93 -2.69
CA LEU A 77 -9.03 -0.90 -2.99
C LEU A 77 -9.67 0.47 -3.19
N ARG A 78 -9.04 1.51 -2.63
CA ARG A 78 -9.39 2.90 -2.86
C ARG A 78 -8.67 3.44 -4.10
N ARG A 79 -9.35 4.27 -4.90
CA ARG A 79 -8.83 4.80 -6.15
C ARG A 79 -7.72 5.84 -6.00
N GLY A 80 -7.44 6.32 -4.77
CA GLY A 80 -6.45 7.38 -4.52
C GLY A 80 -5.07 7.07 -5.07
N ALA A 81 -4.55 5.85 -4.81
CA ALA A 81 -3.27 5.40 -5.31
C ALA A 81 -3.21 5.41 -6.86
N ALA A 82 -4.25 4.89 -7.51
CA ALA A 82 -4.34 4.86 -8.96
C ALA A 82 -4.47 6.28 -9.56
N HIS A 83 -5.19 7.19 -8.90
CA HIS A 83 -5.27 8.60 -9.33
C HIS A 83 -3.91 9.29 -9.29
N ILE A 84 -3.12 9.06 -8.23
CA ILE A 84 -1.76 9.61 -8.11
C ILE A 84 -0.88 9.05 -9.24
N ALA A 85 -0.86 7.73 -9.44
CA ALA A 85 -0.04 7.08 -10.45
C ALA A 85 -0.37 7.56 -11.87
N VAL A 86 -1.66 7.61 -12.24
CA VAL A 86 -2.10 8.08 -13.56
C VAL A 86 -1.75 9.55 -13.78
N ARG A 87 -1.91 10.40 -12.77
CA ARG A 87 -1.58 11.85 -12.89
C ARG A 87 -0.09 12.12 -12.90
N ALA A 88 0.69 11.33 -12.18
CA ALA A 88 2.14 11.46 -12.14
C ALA A 88 2.82 10.78 -13.35
N GLY A 89 2.11 9.90 -14.06
CA GLY A 89 2.68 9.10 -15.14
C GLY A 89 3.78 8.16 -14.67
N CYS A 90 3.74 7.73 -13.40
CA CYS A 90 4.76 6.87 -12.82
C CYS A 90 4.28 5.41 -12.75
N PRO A 91 5.18 4.42 -12.95
CA PRO A 91 4.83 3.02 -12.84
C PRO A 91 4.42 2.67 -11.41
N VAL A 92 3.50 1.70 -11.29
CA VAL A 92 3.06 1.13 -10.01
C VAL A 92 3.70 -0.24 -9.84
N ILE A 93 4.45 -0.44 -8.77
CA ILE A 93 5.01 -1.73 -8.40
C ILE A 93 4.09 -2.33 -7.32
N PRO A 94 3.29 -3.36 -7.63
CA PRO A 94 2.51 -4.05 -6.62
C PRO A 94 3.46 -4.74 -5.64
N VAL A 95 3.16 -4.63 -4.34
CA VAL A 95 3.94 -5.26 -3.28
C VAL A 95 3.01 -6.12 -2.43
N THR A 96 3.45 -7.32 -2.12
CA THR A 96 2.76 -8.21 -1.21
C THR A 96 3.61 -8.46 0.03
N ILE A 97 2.96 -8.43 1.20
CA ILE A 97 3.61 -8.65 2.49
C ILE A 97 2.95 -9.86 3.15
N GLU A 98 3.75 -10.86 3.45
CA GLU A 98 3.33 -12.07 4.14
C GLU A 98 3.89 -12.11 5.55
N LEU A 99 3.06 -12.54 6.47
CA LEU A 99 3.42 -12.77 7.86
C LEU A 99 3.22 -14.25 8.18
N SER A 100 4.23 -14.90 8.79
CA SER A 100 4.10 -16.29 9.23
C SER A 100 3.11 -16.44 10.39
N GLU A 101 2.97 -15.39 11.18
CA GLU A 101 2.08 -15.30 12.34
C GLU A 101 1.30 -13.98 12.31
N PRO A 102 0.03 -13.96 12.69
CA PRO A 102 -0.74 -12.73 12.76
C PRO A 102 -0.15 -11.78 13.79
N LEU A 103 0.35 -10.63 13.30
CA LEU A 103 0.86 -9.55 14.14
C LEU A 103 -0.20 -8.46 14.28
N LEU A 104 -0.48 -8.05 15.52
CA LEU A 104 -1.33 -6.90 15.82
C LEU A 104 -2.70 -6.95 15.12
N ASN A 105 -3.35 -8.11 15.13
CA ASN A 105 -4.76 -8.21 14.74
C ASN A 105 -5.64 -7.40 15.71
N LYS A 106 -6.91 -7.15 15.35
CA LYS A 106 -7.82 -6.33 16.17
C LYS A 106 -8.08 -6.91 17.57
N GLU A 107 -7.90 -8.21 17.71
CA GLU A 107 -8.17 -8.96 18.95
C GLU A 107 -6.93 -9.15 19.82
N SER A 108 -5.73 -9.04 19.24
CA SER A 108 -4.49 -9.17 20.00
C SER A 108 -4.17 -7.88 20.76
N ARG A 109 -3.79 -8.03 22.02
CA ARG A 109 -3.28 -6.92 22.82
C ARG A 109 -1.93 -6.48 22.23
N TRP A 110 -1.82 -5.24 21.77
CA TRP A 110 -0.67 -4.70 21.04
C TRP A 110 0.68 -4.78 21.79
N TRP A 111 0.64 -5.00 23.12
CA TRP A 111 1.82 -5.19 23.97
C TRP A 111 2.23 -6.65 24.20
N LEU A 112 1.46 -7.62 23.71
CA LEU A 112 1.81 -9.02 23.79
C LEU A 112 2.65 -9.40 22.57
N ALA A 113 3.94 -9.70 22.83
CA ALA A 113 4.80 -10.25 21.80
C ALA A 113 4.34 -11.67 21.43
N PRO A 114 4.35 -12.05 20.15
CA PRO A 114 4.03 -13.41 19.74
C PRO A 114 5.05 -14.39 20.35
N LYS A 115 4.58 -15.61 20.70
CA LYS A 115 5.44 -16.65 21.29
C LYS A 115 6.54 -17.13 20.34
N VAL A 116 6.30 -17.04 19.05
CA VAL A 116 7.25 -17.39 17.99
C VAL A 116 7.64 -16.12 17.25
N ARG A 117 8.94 -15.96 16.93
CA ARG A 117 9.42 -14.82 16.15
C ARG A 117 8.77 -14.85 14.76
N PRO A 118 7.97 -13.85 14.41
CA PRO A 118 7.30 -13.81 13.11
C PRO A 118 8.33 -13.60 12.00
N LYS A 119 8.14 -14.32 10.90
CA LYS A 119 8.86 -14.10 9.65
C LYS A 119 8.02 -13.21 8.77
N VAL A 120 8.65 -12.20 8.18
CA VAL A 120 8.02 -11.29 7.22
C VAL A 120 8.65 -11.53 5.87
N ARG A 121 7.84 -11.76 4.85
CA ARG A 121 8.28 -11.83 3.46
C ARG A 121 7.66 -10.67 2.70
N VAL A 122 8.49 -9.86 2.07
CA VAL A 122 8.08 -8.76 1.21
C VAL A 122 8.45 -9.14 -0.22
N MET A 123 7.50 -9.05 -1.15
CA MET A 123 7.72 -9.34 -2.56
C MET A 123 7.23 -8.18 -3.42
N GLY A 124 8.13 -7.61 -4.22
CA GLY A 124 7.80 -6.70 -5.30
C GLY A 124 7.47 -7.49 -6.57
N HIS A 125 6.46 -7.03 -7.30
CA HIS A 125 6.02 -7.65 -8.56
C HIS A 125 6.36 -6.77 -9.76
N ALA A 126 6.04 -7.24 -10.96
CA ALA A 126 6.31 -6.50 -12.19
C ALA A 126 5.65 -5.13 -12.19
N PRO A 127 6.35 -4.08 -12.64
CA PRO A 127 5.79 -2.73 -12.69
C PRO A 127 4.65 -2.65 -13.70
N ILE A 128 3.59 -1.93 -13.34
CA ILE A 128 2.42 -1.67 -14.17
C ILE A 128 2.51 -0.21 -14.64
N ASP A 129 2.57 0.00 -15.96
CA ASP A 129 2.56 1.34 -16.54
C ASP A 129 1.12 1.89 -16.57
N PRO A 130 0.81 3.01 -15.88
CA PRO A 130 -0.52 3.60 -15.88
C PRO A 130 -0.93 4.16 -17.25
N ALA A 131 0.02 4.46 -18.16
CA ALA A 131 -0.25 4.98 -19.50
C ALA A 131 -1.13 4.04 -20.34
N GLN A 132 -1.01 2.73 -20.13
CA GLN A 132 -1.85 1.73 -20.81
C GLN A 132 -3.35 1.92 -20.56
N PHE A 133 -3.75 2.51 -19.42
CA PHE A 133 -5.15 2.75 -19.06
C PHE A 133 -5.69 4.09 -19.60
N LEU A 134 -4.79 4.98 -20.08
CA LEU A 134 -5.15 6.26 -20.72
C LEU A 134 -5.41 6.12 -22.22
N GLN A 135 -5.08 4.98 -22.82
CA GLN A 135 -5.27 4.73 -24.25
C GLN A 135 -6.75 4.87 -24.65
N GLY A 136 -6.99 5.29 -25.90
CA GLY A 136 -8.33 5.49 -26.44
C GLY A 136 -9.05 6.74 -25.95
N GLY A 137 -8.32 7.75 -25.46
CA GLY A 137 -8.89 9.04 -25.01
C GLY A 137 -9.61 8.96 -23.66
N ASN A 138 -9.31 7.95 -22.85
CA ASN A 138 -9.89 7.81 -21.52
C ASN A 138 -9.56 8.98 -20.61
N SER A 139 -10.54 9.45 -19.84
CA SER A 139 -10.29 10.43 -18.78
C SER A 139 -9.41 9.84 -17.68
N VAL A 140 -8.68 10.69 -16.96
CA VAL A 140 -7.88 10.31 -15.79
C VAL A 140 -8.70 9.50 -14.77
N SER A 141 -9.96 9.87 -14.56
CA SER A 141 -10.85 9.17 -13.63
C SER A 141 -11.19 7.75 -14.09
N LEU A 142 -11.40 7.55 -15.38
CA LEU A 142 -11.67 6.23 -15.96
C LEU A 142 -10.40 5.37 -15.94
N ALA A 143 -9.25 5.93 -16.29
CA ALA A 143 -7.96 5.25 -16.21
C ALA A 143 -7.65 4.81 -14.78
N ALA A 144 -7.83 5.68 -13.78
CA ALA A 144 -7.63 5.34 -12.37
C ALA A 144 -8.60 4.24 -11.89
N ARG A 145 -9.85 4.24 -12.37
CA ARG A 145 -10.80 3.15 -12.06
C ARG A 145 -10.30 1.82 -12.62
N ARG A 146 -9.89 1.79 -13.90
CA ARG A 146 -9.39 0.58 -14.58
C ARG A 146 -8.12 0.05 -13.93
N LEU A 147 -7.16 0.94 -13.60
CA LEU A 147 -5.96 0.57 -12.88
C LEU A 147 -6.28 0.00 -11.48
N THR A 148 -7.25 0.57 -10.76
CA THR A 148 -7.68 0.06 -9.45
C THR A 148 -8.26 -1.35 -9.58
N GLU A 149 -9.09 -1.60 -10.60
CA GLU A 149 -9.66 -2.92 -10.84
C GLU A 149 -8.58 -3.94 -11.22
N HIS A 150 -7.67 -3.57 -12.11
CA HIS A 150 -6.52 -4.40 -12.48
C HIS A 150 -5.66 -4.79 -11.26
N LEU A 151 -5.36 -3.83 -10.38
CA LEU A 151 -4.65 -4.11 -9.12
C LEU A 151 -5.45 -5.03 -8.19
N ARG A 152 -6.77 -4.86 -8.14
CA ARG A 152 -7.64 -5.74 -7.34
C ARG A 152 -7.60 -7.18 -7.84
N GLU A 153 -7.74 -7.38 -9.15
CA GLU A 153 -7.65 -8.70 -9.79
C GLU A 153 -6.28 -9.34 -9.57
N PHE A 154 -5.21 -8.56 -9.72
CA PHE A 154 -3.85 -9.00 -9.43
C PHE A 154 -3.72 -9.52 -7.98
N TYR A 155 -4.13 -8.76 -6.97
CA TYR A 155 -4.02 -9.18 -5.58
C TYR A 155 -4.92 -10.40 -5.25
N ILE A 156 -6.09 -10.51 -5.87
CA ILE A 156 -6.94 -11.70 -5.72
C ILE A 156 -6.23 -12.94 -6.28
N SER A 157 -5.64 -12.85 -7.47
CA SER A 157 -4.92 -13.97 -8.07
C SER A 157 -3.72 -14.41 -7.23
N GLU A 158 -2.94 -13.44 -6.71
CA GLU A 158 -1.81 -13.71 -5.83
C GLU A 158 -2.21 -14.42 -4.52
N LEU A 159 -3.33 -14.02 -3.91
CA LEU A 159 -3.84 -14.67 -2.71
C LEU A 159 -4.29 -16.10 -2.99
N ASN A 160 -4.98 -16.35 -4.09
CA ASN A 160 -5.45 -17.69 -4.47
C ASN A 160 -4.28 -18.65 -4.73
N VAL A 161 -3.26 -18.20 -5.46
CA VAL A 161 -2.04 -19.00 -5.71
C VAL A 161 -1.36 -19.40 -4.40
N ARG A 162 -1.29 -18.49 -3.44
CA ARG A 162 -0.65 -18.74 -2.15
C ARG A 162 -1.47 -19.67 -1.26
N GLU A 163 -2.77 -19.56 -1.28
CA GLU A 163 -3.63 -20.45 -0.53
C GLU A 163 -3.52 -21.88 -1.04
N LEU A 164 -3.43 -22.07 -2.35
CA LEU A 164 -3.18 -23.37 -2.96
C LEU A 164 -1.81 -23.93 -2.53
N ALA A 165 -0.75 -23.13 -2.62
CA ALA A 165 0.60 -23.55 -2.24
C ALA A 165 0.70 -23.94 -0.73
N ARG A 166 -0.05 -23.28 0.15
CA ARG A 166 -0.11 -23.63 1.57
C ARG A 166 -0.81 -24.97 1.79
N ARG A 167 -1.87 -25.28 1.03
CA ARG A 167 -2.61 -26.53 1.12
C ARG A 167 -1.79 -27.73 0.65
N GLU A 168 -0.92 -27.53 -0.35
CA GLU A 168 -0.02 -28.56 -0.86
C GLU A 168 1.17 -28.84 0.06
N SER A 169 1.48 -27.91 0.97
CA SER A 169 2.64 -27.99 1.88
C SER A 169 2.25 -28.47 3.30
N ALA A 170 0.96 -28.69 3.57
CA ALA A 170 0.41 -29.13 4.86
C ALA A 170 0.04 -30.60 4.87
#